data_5a9f43f14bd8e6746697a2f15a906a7d
#
_entry.id   5a9f43f14bd8e6746697a2f15a906a7d
#
_cell.length_a   1.000
_cell.length_b   1.000
_cell.length_c   1.000
_cell.angle_alpha   90.00
_cell.angle_beta   90.00
_cell.angle_gamma   90.00
#
_symmetry.space_group_name_H-M   'P 1'
#
loop_
_entity.id
_entity.type
_entity.pdbx_description
1 polymer ?
#
loop_
_entity_poly.entity_id
_entity_poly.type
_entity_poly.pdbx_seq_one_letter_code
_entity_poly.pdbx_strand_id
1 'polypeptide(L)'
;EALSGTESGGKSIAVDLKAIAFSENVTVEESYEGCEGTAVITGENSKVGWNVTVPEAGLYYVRIGYLPLPGTNSEIQRKFLIDGKLPFEEAGEIEFGRVFGCEETEDDTSSPSTKETSGWTTAVLSDASGMFGKFAFYFSEGAHTVALESSSEPMAVSSVVLEQAEDGIPSYEEALESYRSQGITEVKGALDGGILKIQAEDASAVSSSALYATADNSSPANEPYRYDEQKINVIGGTKWQEPGAWISWEIDVPESGLY
;
A
#
# COMPACT_ATOMS: atom_id res chain seq x y z
N GLU A 1 4.81 -8.70 23.48
CA GLU A 1 4.16 -9.24 24.73
C GLU A 1 4.00 -8.18 25.82
N ALA A 2 4.92 -7.21 25.95
CA ALA A 2 4.87 -6.18 27.01
C ALA A 2 3.70 -5.18 26.88
N LEU A 3 3.08 -5.07 25.71
CA LEU A 3 1.99 -4.14 25.41
C LEU A 3 0.62 -4.86 25.25
N SER A 4 0.56 -6.15 25.54
CA SER A 4 -0.69 -6.90 25.51
C SER A 4 -1.69 -6.29 26.50
N GLY A 5 -2.83 -5.82 26.00
CA GLY A 5 -3.87 -5.13 26.77
C GLY A 5 -3.74 -3.60 26.79
N THR A 6 -2.80 -3.01 26.06
CA THR A 6 -2.78 -1.55 25.84
C THR A 6 -3.92 -1.18 24.87
N GLU A 7 -4.74 -0.22 25.28
CA GLU A 7 -5.84 0.27 24.45
C GLU A 7 -5.34 1.00 23.19
N SER A 8 -6.18 1.08 22.16
CA SER A 8 -5.91 1.89 20.99
C SER A 8 -5.79 3.37 21.38
N GLY A 9 -4.95 4.12 20.66
CA GLY A 9 -4.78 5.55 20.87
C GLY A 9 -6.03 6.34 20.48
N GLY A 10 -5.97 7.66 20.73
CA GLY A 10 -7.05 8.57 20.40
C GLY A 10 -7.21 8.82 18.89
N LYS A 11 -7.86 9.94 18.54
CA LYS A 11 -8.13 10.32 17.14
C LYS A 11 -6.86 10.42 16.32
N SER A 12 -6.98 10.20 15.00
CA SER A 12 -5.89 10.35 14.04
C SER A 12 -5.20 11.70 14.12
N ILE A 13 -3.86 11.70 14.06
CA ILE A 13 -3.01 12.85 14.22
C ILE A 13 -2.16 13.00 12.95
N ALA A 14 -2.40 14.06 12.18
CA ALA A 14 -1.53 14.40 11.05
C ALA A 14 -0.26 15.11 11.57
N VAL A 15 0.90 14.63 11.13
CA VAL A 15 2.18 15.25 11.42
C VAL A 15 2.38 16.44 10.45
N ASP A 16 2.72 17.60 10.96
CA ASP A 16 3.08 18.73 10.11
C ASP A 16 4.48 18.50 9.52
N LEU A 17 4.56 18.23 8.22
CA LEU A 17 5.83 17.99 7.54
C LEU A 17 6.76 19.21 7.51
N LYS A 18 6.26 20.42 7.84
CA LYS A 18 7.06 21.64 8.03
C LYS A 18 7.69 21.72 9.42
N ALA A 19 7.14 20.99 10.39
CA ALA A 19 7.65 20.94 11.76
C ALA A 19 8.86 20.01 11.91
N ILE A 20 9.86 20.20 11.04
CA ILE A 20 11.08 19.39 11.01
C ILE A 20 11.87 19.61 12.29
N ALA A 21 12.14 18.54 13.04
CA ALA A 21 13.00 18.53 14.22
C ALA A 21 14.48 18.46 13.86
N PHE A 22 14.79 17.64 12.85
CA PHE A 22 16.13 17.50 12.26
C PHE A 22 16.01 16.89 10.85
N SER A 23 17.01 17.17 10.02
CA SER A 23 17.10 16.58 8.69
C SER A 23 18.54 16.46 8.22
N GLU A 24 18.81 15.44 7.41
CA GLU A 24 20.11 15.21 6.76
C GLU A 24 19.84 14.66 5.35
N ASN A 25 20.47 15.26 4.35
CA ASN A 25 20.39 14.85 2.94
C ASN A 25 18.92 14.75 2.42
N VAL A 26 18.09 15.72 2.77
CA VAL A 26 16.68 15.81 2.29
C VAL A 26 16.44 17.13 1.59
N THR A 27 15.48 17.15 0.67
CA THR A 27 14.96 18.36 0.04
C THR A 27 13.49 18.51 0.41
N VAL A 28 13.04 19.73 0.69
CA VAL A 28 11.62 20.05 1.00
C VAL A 28 11.09 20.89 -0.14
N GLU A 29 10.02 20.46 -0.77
CA GLU A 29 9.38 21.17 -1.87
C GLU A 29 7.87 21.30 -1.65
N GLU A 30 7.30 22.35 -2.19
CA GLU A 30 5.85 22.57 -2.24
C GLU A 30 5.32 22.12 -3.60
N SER A 31 4.19 21.42 -3.58
CA SER A 31 3.50 20.95 -4.81
C SER A 31 4.36 20.06 -5.73
N TYR A 32 5.23 19.24 -5.14
CA TYR A 32 6.08 18.31 -5.87
C TYR A 32 5.26 17.22 -6.57
N GLU A 33 5.49 17.01 -7.89
CA GLU A 33 4.84 15.97 -8.70
C GLU A 33 3.31 15.87 -8.47
N GLY A 34 2.63 17.00 -8.43
CA GLY A 34 1.18 17.09 -8.25
C GLY A 34 0.66 16.88 -6.83
N CYS A 35 1.54 16.74 -5.84
CA CYS A 35 1.14 16.75 -4.44
C CYS A 35 0.64 18.14 -4.02
N GLU A 36 -0.53 18.20 -3.41
CA GLU A 36 -0.98 19.43 -2.77
C GLU A 36 -0.31 19.57 -1.39
N GLY A 37 0.57 20.55 -1.24
CA GLY A 37 1.28 20.82 0.02
C GLY A 37 2.76 20.46 -0.01
N THR A 38 3.29 20.19 1.18
CA THR A 38 4.72 19.94 1.37
C THR A 38 5.08 18.49 1.07
N ALA A 39 6.10 18.30 0.25
CA ALA A 39 6.75 17.00 0.04
C ALA A 39 8.18 17.03 0.59
N VAL A 40 8.60 15.96 1.22
CA VAL A 40 9.96 15.76 1.73
C VAL A 40 10.65 14.67 0.92
N ILE A 41 11.60 15.06 0.09
CA ILE A 41 12.33 14.18 -0.82
C ILE A 41 13.52 13.59 -0.07
N THR A 42 13.58 12.27 -0.02
CA THR A 42 14.62 11.49 0.68
C THR A 42 15.35 10.59 -0.30
N GLY A 43 16.68 10.72 -0.37
CA GLY A 43 17.55 9.83 -1.13
C GLY A 43 18.20 8.77 -0.25
N GLU A 44 19.23 8.14 -0.78
CA GLU A 44 20.09 7.26 0.02
C GLU A 44 20.79 8.05 1.13
N ASN A 45 21.00 7.41 2.28
CA ASN A 45 21.64 8.01 3.45
C ASN A 45 20.96 9.31 3.94
N SER A 46 19.65 9.44 3.74
CA SER A 46 18.87 10.55 4.25
C SER A 46 18.24 10.20 5.60
N LYS A 47 18.00 11.25 6.39
CA LYS A 47 17.29 11.15 7.65
C LYS A 47 16.45 12.39 7.87
N VAL A 48 15.22 12.20 8.29
CA VAL A 48 14.30 13.30 8.62
C VAL A 48 13.44 12.91 9.81
N GLY A 49 13.26 13.84 10.73
CA GLY A 49 12.38 13.70 11.88
C GLY A 49 11.47 14.90 12.04
N TRP A 50 10.24 14.65 12.47
CA TRP A 50 9.21 15.65 12.68
C TRP A 50 8.72 15.64 14.12
N ASN A 51 8.42 16.81 14.64
CA ASN A 51 7.77 16.95 15.93
C ASN A 51 6.28 16.65 15.79
N VAL A 52 5.76 15.87 16.72
CA VAL A 52 4.32 15.55 16.83
C VAL A 52 3.90 15.63 18.30
N THR A 53 2.68 16.13 18.54
CA THR A 53 2.09 16.10 19.88
C THR A 53 0.97 15.08 19.90
N VAL A 54 1.11 14.07 20.77
CA VAL A 54 0.13 13.02 20.96
C VAL A 54 -0.77 13.39 22.14
N PRO A 55 -2.07 13.61 21.93
CA PRO A 55 -2.99 14.08 22.97
C PRO A 55 -3.42 12.99 23.94
N GLU A 56 -3.29 11.72 23.56
CA GLU A 56 -3.75 10.59 24.35
C GLU A 56 -2.78 9.41 24.17
N ALA A 57 -2.34 8.84 25.27
CA ALA A 57 -1.44 7.67 25.24
C ALA A 57 -2.16 6.43 24.69
N GLY A 58 -1.47 5.64 23.85
CA GLY A 58 -2.05 4.42 23.32
C GLY A 58 -1.27 3.86 22.14
N LEU A 59 -1.90 2.88 21.48
CA LEU A 59 -1.37 2.26 20.26
C LEU A 59 -1.90 2.98 19.02
N TYR A 60 -1.00 3.28 18.11
CA TYR A 60 -1.28 3.93 16.83
C TYR A 60 -0.66 3.15 15.69
N TYR A 61 -1.39 3.04 14.58
CA TYR A 61 -0.80 2.73 13.29
C TYR A 61 -0.16 3.99 12.71
N VAL A 62 0.87 3.81 11.91
CA VAL A 62 1.51 4.93 11.20
C VAL A 62 1.30 4.75 9.72
N ARG A 63 0.60 5.71 9.09
CA ARG A 63 0.39 5.76 7.64
C ARG A 63 1.31 6.80 7.04
N ILE A 64 2.00 6.42 5.97
CA ILE A 64 2.88 7.30 5.20
C ILE A 64 2.30 7.45 3.80
N GLY A 65 2.10 8.71 3.36
CA GLY A 65 1.89 9.03 1.96
C GLY A 65 3.24 9.23 1.27
N TYR A 66 3.48 8.54 0.18
CA TYR A 66 4.78 8.55 -0.48
C TYR A 66 4.68 8.42 -2.00
N LEU A 67 5.74 8.83 -2.66
CA LEU A 67 5.97 8.65 -4.09
C LEU A 67 7.30 7.93 -4.27
N PRO A 68 7.33 6.72 -4.85
CA PRO A 68 8.56 6.08 -5.30
C PRO A 68 9.29 6.97 -6.31
N LEU A 69 10.56 7.19 -6.12
CA LEU A 69 11.39 7.96 -7.06
C LEU A 69 12.28 7.02 -7.87
N PRO A 70 12.73 7.44 -9.09
CA PRO A 70 13.64 6.66 -9.88
C PRO A 70 14.91 6.28 -9.12
N GLY A 71 15.26 5.01 -9.14
CA GLY A 71 16.41 4.44 -8.45
C GLY A 71 16.91 3.20 -9.18
N THR A 72 17.33 2.18 -8.46
CA THR A 72 17.79 0.91 -9.01
C THR A 72 16.66 -0.13 -9.15
N ASN A 73 15.42 0.26 -8.89
CA ASN A 73 14.22 -0.59 -8.88
C ASN A 73 14.23 -1.70 -7.80
N SER A 74 15.00 -1.49 -6.77
CA SER A 74 14.95 -2.31 -5.56
C SER A 74 13.83 -1.82 -4.64
N GLU A 75 13.59 -2.54 -3.55
CA GLU A 75 12.64 -2.15 -2.53
C GLU A 75 13.09 -0.90 -1.79
N ILE A 76 12.15 -0.01 -1.55
CA ILE A 76 12.41 1.20 -0.77
C ILE A 76 12.36 0.81 0.70
N GLN A 77 13.47 0.93 1.41
CA GLN A 77 13.55 0.57 2.83
C GLN A 77 13.86 1.77 3.72
N ARG A 78 13.15 1.82 4.83
CA ARG A 78 13.31 2.86 5.85
C ARG A 78 13.32 2.24 7.25
N LYS A 79 14.09 2.87 8.15
CA LYS A 79 13.91 2.70 9.59
C LYS A 79 12.91 3.72 10.08
N PHE A 80 11.98 3.29 10.90
CA PHE A 80 11.07 4.17 11.61
C PHE A 80 11.50 4.32 13.06
N LEU A 81 11.73 5.56 13.49
CA LEU A 81 12.24 5.88 14.81
C LEU A 81 11.22 6.72 15.58
N ILE A 82 11.10 6.45 16.88
CA ILE A 82 10.35 7.27 17.83
C ILE A 82 11.34 7.79 18.88
N ASP A 83 11.40 9.11 19.06
CA ASP A 83 12.33 9.78 19.98
C ASP A 83 13.79 9.36 19.77
N GLY A 84 14.17 9.17 18.50
CA GLY A 84 15.51 8.79 18.06
C GLY A 84 15.90 7.33 18.34
N LYS A 85 14.92 6.47 18.69
CA LYS A 85 15.15 5.04 18.97
C LYS A 85 14.27 4.16 18.08
N LEU A 86 14.76 2.97 17.75
CA LEU A 86 13.92 1.91 17.18
C LEU A 86 12.94 1.43 18.27
N PRO A 87 11.63 1.45 18.01
CA PRO A 87 10.64 0.94 18.98
C PRO A 87 10.71 -0.59 19.14
N PHE A 88 11.07 -1.30 18.09
CA PHE A 88 11.32 -2.75 18.03
C PHE A 88 12.17 -3.06 16.79
N GLU A 89 12.69 -4.27 16.66
CA GLU A 89 13.68 -4.65 15.64
C GLU A 89 13.13 -4.49 14.22
N GLU A 90 11.92 -4.95 13.95
CA GLU A 90 11.28 -4.94 12.64
C GLU A 90 10.99 -3.51 12.13
N ALA A 91 10.88 -2.52 13.02
CA ALA A 91 10.79 -1.12 12.62
C ALA A 91 12.10 -0.58 11.98
N GLY A 92 13.16 -1.37 12.00
CA GLY A 92 14.42 -1.11 11.31
C GLY A 92 14.41 -1.47 9.83
N GLU A 93 13.39 -2.18 9.34
CA GLU A 93 13.30 -2.69 7.97
C GLU A 93 11.88 -2.53 7.41
N ILE A 94 11.36 -1.30 7.41
CA ILE A 94 10.06 -0.98 6.81
C ILE A 94 10.22 -0.89 5.30
N GLU A 95 9.40 -1.65 4.58
CA GLU A 95 9.38 -1.65 3.13
C GLU A 95 8.22 -0.83 2.56
N PHE A 96 8.52 -0.10 1.49
CA PHE A 96 7.55 0.66 0.72
C PHE A 96 7.53 0.14 -0.71
N GLY A 97 6.39 -0.39 -1.13
CA GLY A 97 6.24 -1.03 -2.42
C GLY A 97 6.27 -0.05 -3.58
N ARG A 98 6.62 -0.57 -4.76
CA ARG A 98 6.46 0.09 -6.05
C ARG A 98 5.22 -0.47 -6.73
N VAL A 99 4.65 0.27 -7.67
CA VAL A 99 3.49 -0.16 -8.45
C VAL A 99 3.89 -0.25 -9.92
N PHE A 100 3.54 -1.34 -10.57
CA PHE A 100 3.81 -1.56 -11.98
C PHE A 100 2.47 -1.66 -12.72
N GLY A 101 2.23 -0.75 -13.67
CA GLY A 101 1.10 -0.83 -14.58
C GLY A 101 1.32 -1.92 -15.62
N CYS A 102 0.26 -2.59 -16.02
CA CYS A 102 0.25 -3.55 -17.11
C CYS A 102 -0.12 -2.80 -18.41
N GLU A 103 0.76 -2.84 -19.40
CA GLU A 103 0.46 -2.24 -20.70
C GLU A 103 -0.44 -3.21 -21.49
N GLU A 104 -1.50 -2.67 -22.10
CA GLU A 104 -2.33 -3.42 -23.03
C GLU A 104 -1.50 -3.90 -24.23
N THR A 105 -1.71 -5.11 -24.66
CA THR A 105 -1.13 -5.63 -25.90
C THR A 105 -2.19 -5.64 -27.01
N GLU A 106 -1.77 -5.34 -28.24
CA GLU A 106 -2.68 -5.37 -29.41
C GLU A 106 -3.08 -6.80 -29.82
N ASP A 107 -2.41 -7.84 -29.27
CA ASP A 107 -2.67 -9.23 -29.54
C ASP A 107 -2.56 -10.09 -28.28
N ASP A 108 -3.31 -11.20 -28.23
CA ASP A 108 -3.34 -12.16 -27.12
C ASP A 108 -2.13 -13.12 -27.12
N THR A 109 -1.12 -12.90 -27.94
CA THR A 109 0.03 -13.81 -28.09
C THR A 109 1.32 -13.26 -27.51
N SER A 110 1.36 -11.97 -27.27
CA SER A 110 2.52 -11.29 -26.68
C SER A 110 2.26 -10.94 -25.23
N SER A 111 3.13 -11.37 -24.31
CA SER A 111 3.04 -10.98 -22.92
C SER A 111 3.11 -9.46 -22.78
N PRO A 112 2.14 -8.83 -22.09
CA PRO A 112 2.18 -7.40 -21.85
C PRO A 112 3.43 -7.02 -21.05
N SER A 113 4.02 -5.89 -21.37
CA SER A 113 5.10 -5.35 -20.56
C SER A 113 4.53 -4.73 -19.29
N THR A 114 5.25 -4.88 -18.19
CA THR A 114 4.97 -4.16 -16.96
C THR A 114 5.93 -2.98 -16.86
N LYS A 115 5.40 -1.82 -16.51
CA LYS A 115 6.18 -0.59 -16.38
C LYS A 115 5.90 0.05 -15.04
N GLU A 116 6.94 0.46 -14.34
CA GLU A 116 6.75 1.18 -13.09
C GLU A 116 5.92 2.44 -13.33
N THR A 117 4.83 2.57 -12.57
CA THR A 117 3.98 3.75 -12.57
C THR A 117 4.41 4.67 -11.45
N SER A 118 4.78 5.90 -11.80
CA SER A 118 5.01 6.95 -10.81
C SER A 118 3.68 7.55 -10.39
N GLY A 119 3.38 7.50 -9.10
CA GLY A 119 2.17 8.09 -8.53
C GLY A 119 2.22 8.11 -7.01
N TRP A 120 1.59 9.13 -6.42
CA TRP A 120 1.44 9.21 -4.98
C TRP A 120 0.58 8.05 -4.47
N THR A 121 1.06 7.37 -3.45
CA THR A 121 0.38 6.26 -2.80
C THR A 121 0.52 6.34 -1.29
N THR A 122 -0.12 5.45 -0.56
CA THR A 122 -0.02 5.39 0.91
C THR A 122 0.26 3.98 1.38
N ALA A 123 1.06 3.86 2.44
CA ALA A 123 1.25 2.60 3.14
C ALA A 123 1.08 2.79 4.64
N VAL A 124 0.49 1.80 5.30
CA VAL A 124 0.57 1.66 6.76
C VAL A 124 1.81 0.84 7.05
N LEU A 125 2.64 1.30 7.98
CA LEU A 125 3.84 0.58 8.35
C LEU A 125 3.48 -0.84 8.81
N SER A 126 4.06 -1.83 8.17
CA SER A 126 3.74 -3.23 8.35
C SER A 126 4.96 -4.11 8.16
N ASP A 127 4.83 -5.35 8.57
CA ASP A 127 5.82 -6.38 8.30
C ASP A 127 5.87 -6.73 6.81
N ALA A 128 7.04 -6.62 6.21
CA ALA A 128 7.29 -6.97 4.81
C ALA A 128 7.01 -8.45 4.51
N SER A 129 7.23 -9.33 5.49
CA SER A 129 6.91 -10.75 5.33
C SER A 129 5.42 -11.06 5.31
N GLY A 130 4.56 -10.09 5.68
CA GLY A 130 3.13 -10.26 5.81
C GLY A 130 2.69 -11.15 6.99
N MET A 131 3.63 -11.62 7.80
CA MET A 131 3.35 -12.54 8.90
C MET A 131 2.69 -11.84 10.09
N PHE A 132 3.14 -10.62 10.41
CA PHE A 132 2.67 -9.87 11.58
C PHE A 132 1.67 -8.77 11.24
N GLY A 133 1.47 -8.47 9.95
CA GLY A 133 0.54 -7.44 9.50
C GLY A 133 0.99 -6.02 9.85
N LYS A 134 0.03 -5.15 10.16
CA LYS A 134 0.30 -3.74 10.50
C LYS A 134 1.00 -3.62 11.85
N PHE A 135 2.02 -2.75 11.92
CA PHE A 135 2.70 -2.46 13.18
C PHE A 135 1.93 -1.43 14.00
N ALA A 136 1.66 -1.78 15.26
CA ALA A 136 1.11 -0.86 16.24
C ALA A 136 2.23 -0.28 17.11
N PHE A 137 2.35 1.05 17.13
CA PHE A 137 3.37 1.78 17.85
C PHE A 137 2.77 2.43 19.09
N TYR A 138 3.39 2.22 20.25
CA TYR A 138 2.97 2.88 21.46
C TYR A 138 3.54 4.30 21.54
N PHE A 139 2.65 5.27 21.80
CA PHE A 139 3.03 6.62 22.15
C PHE A 139 2.47 6.98 23.53
N SER A 140 3.25 7.64 24.35
CA SER A 140 2.74 8.31 25.55
C SER A 140 2.03 9.61 25.19
N GLU A 141 1.23 10.15 26.07
CA GLU A 141 0.73 11.52 25.93
C GLU A 141 1.92 12.52 25.98
N GLY A 142 1.93 13.50 25.07
CA GLY A 142 2.93 14.54 25.04
C GLY A 142 3.62 14.75 23.71
N ALA A 143 4.76 15.41 23.76
CA ALA A 143 5.58 15.70 22.59
C ALA A 143 6.52 14.54 22.26
N HIS A 144 6.53 14.17 21.00
CA HIS A 144 7.39 13.11 20.45
C HIS A 144 8.07 13.59 19.16
N THR A 145 9.07 12.84 18.74
CA THR A 145 9.66 12.98 17.41
C THR A 145 9.51 11.64 16.68
N VAL A 146 8.88 11.67 15.50
CA VAL A 146 8.85 10.53 14.59
C VAL A 146 9.82 10.77 13.45
N ALA A 147 10.56 9.74 13.03
CA ALA A 147 11.58 9.93 12.01
C ALA A 147 11.68 8.73 11.06
N LEU A 148 12.09 9.06 9.82
CA LEU A 148 12.49 8.09 8.80
C LEU A 148 13.99 8.23 8.53
N GLU A 149 14.68 7.09 8.51
CA GLU A 149 16.08 6.99 8.11
C GLU A 149 16.17 6.04 6.92
N SER A 150 16.76 6.51 5.82
CA SER A 150 16.86 5.75 4.58
C SER A 150 17.87 4.63 4.69
N SER A 151 17.47 3.42 4.31
CA SER A 151 18.35 2.27 4.15
C SER A 151 18.62 1.98 2.67
N SER A 152 17.61 2.14 1.79
CA SER A 152 17.78 1.98 0.34
C SER A 152 16.72 2.79 -0.43
N GLU A 153 17.01 3.09 -1.67
CA GLU A 153 16.14 3.71 -2.68
C GLU A 153 15.53 5.07 -2.30
N PRO A 154 15.35 5.97 -3.25
CA PRO A 154 14.76 7.28 -3.01
C PRO A 154 13.23 7.24 -2.98
N MET A 155 12.62 8.09 -2.15
CA MET A 155 11.19 8.38 -2.17
C MET A 155 10.90 9.80 -1.72
N ALA A 156 9.76 10.36 -2.14
CA ALA A 156 9.21 11.58 -1.56
C ALA A 156 8.08 11.22 -0.57
N VAL A 157 7.96 11.98 0.51
CA VAL A 157 6.95 11.80 1.56
C VAL A 157 6.00 13.00 1.53
N SER A 158 4.69 12.75 1.40
CA SER A 158 3.65 13.79 1.37
C SER A 158 2.81 13.85 2.64
N SER A 159 2.81 12.79 3.44
CA SER A 159 2.08 12.76 4.71
C SER A 159 2.65 11.74 5.68
N VAL A 160 2.52 12.02 6.95
CA VAL A 160 2.73 11.09 8.05
C VAL A 160 1.55 11.25 8.99
N VAL A 161 0.80 10.17 9.22
CA VAL A 161 -0.41 10.18 10.03
C VAL A 161 -0.34 9.06 11.06
N LEU A 162 -0.54 9.41 12.33
CA LEU A 162 -0.77 8.43 13.38
C LEU A 162 -2.27 8.17 13.43
N GLU A 163 -2.68 6.95 13.14
CA GLU A 163 -4.07 6.53 13.13
C GLU A 163 -4.37 5.67 14.35
N GLN A 164 -5.57 5.76 14.89
CA GLN A 164 -5.99 4.86 15.95
C GLN A 164 -5.80 3.42 15.51
N ALA A 165 -5.14 2.62 16.33
CA ALA A 165 -5.01 1.18 16.08
C ALA A 165 -6.37 0.53 16.39
N GLU A 166 -7.19 0.34 15.37
CA GLU A 166 -8.46 -0.36 15.50
C GLU A 166 -8.20 -1.87 15.56
N ASP A 167 -8.74 -2.50 16.59
CA ASP A 167 -8.68 -3.94 16.75
C ASP A 167 -9.75 -4.62 15.89
N GLY A 168 -9.28 -5.31 14.86
CA GLY A 168 -10.06 -6.32 14.19
C GLY A 168 -10.65 -5.90 12.84
N ILE A 169 -10.91 -6.93 12.04
CA ILE A 169 -11.75 -6.86 10.84
C ILE A 169 -13.20 -6.94 11.32
N PRO A 170 -14.08 -6.02 10.91
CA PRO A 170 -15.48 -6.09 11.31
C PRO A 170 -16.09 -7.43 10.87
N SER A 171 -16.98 -7.98 11.68
CA SER A 171 -17.78 -9.12 11.27
C SER A 171 -18.66 -8.75 10.05
N TYR A 172 -19.13 -9.76 9.36
CA TYR A 172 -20.05 -9.55 8.23
C TYR A 172 -21.28 -8.73 8.62
N GLU A 173 -21.85 -9.00 9.79
CA GLU A 173 -23.00 -8.29 10.33
C GLU A 173 -22.69 -6.82 10.64
N GLU A 174 -21.52 -6.53 11.24
CA GLU A 174 -21.07 -5.16 11.50
C GLU A 174 -20.81 -4.40 10.21
N ALA A 175 -20.21 -5.03 9.21
CA ALA A 175 -20.00 -4.43 7.91
C ALA A 175 -21.33 -4.10 7.22
N LEU A 176 -22.30 -5.03 7.23
CA LEU A 176 -23.65 -4.78 6.70
C LEU A 176 -24.36 -3.65 7.41
N GLU A 177 -24.27 -3.57 8.74
CA GLU A 177 -24.89 -2.49 9.50
C GLU A 177 -24.23 -1.13 9.18
N SER A 178 -22.92 -1.10 9.00
CA SER A 178 -22.20 0.08 8.51
C SER A 178 -22.72 0.53 7.15
N TYR A 179 -22.92 -0.37 6.19
CA TYR A 179 -23.49 -0.04 4.88
C TYR A 179 -24.92 0.48 4.99
N ARG A 180 -25.77 -0.16 5.82
CA ARG A 180 -27.16 0.28 6.06
C ARG A 180 -27.21 1.69 6.66
N SER A 181 -26.32 2.00 7.60
CA SER A 181 -26.24 3.33 8.20
C SER A 181 -25.87 4.42 7.19
N GLN A 182 -25.17 4.05 6.11
CA GLN A 182 -24.84 4.91 4.97
C GLN A 182 -25.96 4.94 3.90
N GLY A 183 -27.09 4.26 4.12
CA GLY A 183 -28.21 4.19 3.19
C GLY A 183 -28.02 3.16 2.07
N ILE A 184 -26.98 2.33 2.12
CA ILE A 184 -26.71 1.27 1.15
C ILE A 184 -27.44 0.01 1.64
N THR A 185 -28.67 -0.19 1.17
CA THR A 185 -29.53 -1.30 1.61
C THR A 185 -29.91 -2.26 0.49
N GLU A 186 -29.71 -1.84 -0.76
CA GLU A 186 -30.11 -2.61 -1.92
C GLU A 186 -29.03 -3.62 -2.28
N VAL A 187 -29.38 -4.90 -2.22
CA VAL A 187 -28.58 -5.97 -2.78
C VAL A 187 -28.90 -6.02 -4.27
N LYS A 188 -27.95 -5.60 -5.07
CA LYS A 188 -28.02 -5.77 -6.50
C LYS A 188 -27.80 -7.24 -6.79
N GLY A 189 -28.73 -7.87 -7.44
CA GLY A 189 -28.50 -9.20 -8.01
C GLY A 189 -27.38 -9.14 -9.02
N ALA A 190 -27.14 -10.25 -9.69
CA ALA A 190 -26.19 -10.26 -10.79
C ALA A 190 -26.44 -9.06 -11.72
N LEU A 191 -25.36 -8.44 -12.18
CA LEU A 191 -25.35 -7.43 -13.24
C LEU A 191 -26.23 -7.90 -14.41
N ASP A 192 -26.76 -6.98 -15.20
CA ASP A 192 -27.58 -7.30 -16.38
C ASP A 192 -26.84 -8.33 -17.26
N GLY A 193 -27.36 -9.57 -17.30
CA GLY A 193 -26.64 -10.72 -17.89
C GLY A 193 -25.99 -11.67 -16.88
N GLY A 194 -26.07 -11.39 -15.60
CA GLY A 194 -25.84 -12.33 -14.50
C GLY A 194 -24.45 -12.29 -13.87
N ILE A 195 -23.36 -12.03 -14.59
CA ILE A 195 -21.99 -12.12 -14.07
C ILE A 195 -21.12 -11.11 -14.80
N LEU A 196 -20.38 -10.29 -14.06
CA LEU A 196 -19.23 -9.58 -14.59
C LEU A 196 -18.04 -10.55 -14.62
N LYS A 197 -17.60 -10.95 -15.82
CA LYS A 197 -16.41 -11.76 -16.01
C LYS A 197 -15.26 -10.84 -16.40
N ILE A 198 -14.17 -10.93 -15.65
CA ILE A 198 -12.90 -10.25 -15.93
C ILE A 198 -11.87 -11.34 -16.20
N GLN A 199 -11.09 -11.18 -17.26
CA GLN A 199 -9.97 -12.06 -17.52
C GLN A 199 -8.82 -11.70 -16.58
N ALA A 200 -8.22 -12.68 -15.93
CA ALA A 200 -7.18 -12.43 -14.94
C ALA A 200 -5.93 -11.80 -15.53
N GLU A 201 -5.62 -12.11 -16.77
CA GLU A 201 -4.51 -11.54 -17.53
C GLU A 201 -4.66 -10.06 -17.87
N ASP A 202 -5.89 -9.51 -17.81
CA ASP A 202 -6.20 -8.08 -18.04
C ASP A 202 -6.04 -7.26 -16.75
N ALA A 203 -5.03 -7.57 -15.95
CA ALA A 203 -4.76 -6.83 -14.73
C ALA A 203 -4.33 -5.39 -15.03
N SER A 204 -4.79 -4.45 -14.19
CA SER A 204 -4.46 -3.03 -14.32
C SER A 204 -3.11 -2.70 -13.70
N ALA A 205 -2.79 -3.31 -12.55
CA ALA A 205 -1.52 -3.10 -11.87
C ALA A 205 -1.10 -4.31 -11.02
N VAL A 206 0.20 -4.41 -10.78
CA VAL A 206 0.84 -5.47 -10.01
C VAL A 206 1.90 -4.91 -9.07
N SER A 207 2.18 -5.62 -7.97
CA SER A 207 3.20 -5.22 -6.99
C SER A 207 4.63 -5.45 -7.45
N SER A 208 4.84 -6.26 -8.48
CA SER A 208 6.17 -6.59 -8.99
C SER A 208 6.13 -6.80 -10.50
N SER A 209 7.15 -6.34 -11.21
CA SER A 209 7.30 -6.57 -12.65
C SER A 209 7.42 -8.06 -13.03
N ALA A 210 7.65 -8.93 -12.05
CA ALA A 210 7.66 -10.38 -12.26
C ALA A 210 6.23 -10.98 -12.38
N LEU A 211 5.19 -10.25 -11.97
CA LEU A 211 3.80 -10.68 -12.04
C LEU A 211 3.16 -10.28 -13.37
N TYR A 212 3.68 -10.77 -14.45
CA TYR A 212 3.17 -10.48 -15.81
C TYR A 212 2.23 -11.57 -16.33
N ALA A 213 1.39 -11.20 -17.28
CA ALA A 213 0.50 -12.12 -17.97
C ALA A 213 1.27 -13.02 -18.94
N THR A 214 0.88 -14.29 -19.04
CA THR A 214 1.54 -15.30 -19.87
C THR A 214 0.55 -16.36 -20.35
N ALA A 215 0.98 -17.21 -21.30
CA ALA A 215 0.20 -18.32 -21.81
C ALA A 215 0.43 -19.58 -21.00
N ASP A 216 -0.65 -20.28 -20.61
CA ASP A 216 -0.61 -21.60 -20.05
C ASP A 216 -1.64 -22.52 -20.74
N ASN A 217 -1.15 -23.44 -21.55
CA ASN A 217 -1.96 -24.44 -22.28
C ASN A 217 -1.99 -25.79 -21.56
N SER A 218 -1.61 -25.86 -20.30
CA SER A 218 -1.61 -27.10 -19.51
C SER A 218 -3.02 -27.62 -19.20
N SER A 219 -4.02 -26.74 -19.23
CA SER A 219 -5.40 -27.06 -18.95
C SER A 219 -6.36 -26.38 -19.93
N PRO A 220 -7.35 -27.09 -20.48
CA PRO A 220 -8.41 -26.46 -21.29
C PRO A 220 -9.39 -25.62 -20.46
N ALA A 221 -9.26 -25.60 -19.14
CA ALA A 221 -10.04 -24.73 -18.26
C ALA A 221 -9.47 -23.30 -18.20
N ASN A 222 -8.23 -23.08 -18.63
CA ASN A 222 -7.67 -21.74 -18.78
C ASN A 222 -8.33 -21.07 -20.01
N GLU A 223 -8.83 -19.89 -19.85
CA GLU A 223 -9.49 -19.14 -20.93
C GLU A 223 -8.75 -17.83 -21.19
N PRO A 224 -8.54 -17.46 -22.48
CA PRO A 224 -8.85 -18.20 -23.71
C PRO A 224 -7.95 -19.43 -23.88
N TYR A 225 -8.48 -20.53 -24.41
CA TYR A 225 -7.74 -21.76 -24.72
C TYR A 225 -7.76 -22.10 -26.21
N ARG A 226 -6.60 -22.35 -26.77
CA ARG A 226 -6.43 -22.88 -28.13
C ARG A 226 -5.38 -23.96 -28.11
N TYR A 227 -5.69 -25.12 -28.67
CA TYR A 227 -4.77 -26.26 -28.69
C TYR A 227 -3.59 -26.05 -29.67
N ASP A 228 -3.76 -25.22 -30.68
CA ASP A 228 -2.87 -24.99 -31.83
C ASP A 228 -2.14 -23.63 -31.75
N GLU A 229 -2.44 -22.82 -30.72
CA GLU A 229 -1.92 -21.47 -30.56
C GLU A 229 -1.72 -21.14 -29.06
N GLN A 230 -0.64 -20.43 -28.75
CA GLN A 230 -0.46 -19.89 -27.42
C GLN A 230 -1.26 -18.61 -27.27
N LYS A 231 -2.14 -18.56 -26.29
CA LYS A 231 -2.92 -17.38 -25.89
C LYS A 231 -2.54 -17.00 -24.47
N ILE A 232 -2.41 -15.70 -24.23
CA ILE A 232 -2.27 -15.16 -22.87
C ILE A 232 -3.57 -15.46 -22.13
N ASN A 233 -3.51 -16.14 -21.00
CA ASN A 233 -4.68 -16.62 -20.25
C ASN A 233 -4.43 -16.86 -18.76
N VAL A 234 -3.27 -16.47 -18.25
CA VAL A 234 -2.94 -16.50 -16.82
C VAL A 234 -2.04 -15.32 -16.47
N ILE A 235 -2.06 -14.91 -15.21
CA ILE A 235 -1.16 -13.88 -14.68
C ILE A 235 -0.43 -14.38 -13.44
N GLY A 236 0.82 -13.94 -13.28
CA GLY A 236 1.67 -14.27 -12.13
C GLY A 236 2.15 -15.71 -12.11
N GLY A 237 1.26 -16.68 -12.30
CA GLY A 237 1.60 -18.10 -12.34
C GLY A 237 2.47 -18.53 -11.15
N THR A 238 3.59 -19.19 -11.42
CA THR A 238 4.58 -19.62 -10.42
C THR A 238 5.40 -18.48 -9.81
N LYS A 239 5.24 -17.25 -10.28
CA LYS A 239 5.91 -16.05 -9.76
C LYS A 239 5.13 -15.38 -8.64
N TRP A 240 3.85 -15.67 -8.50
CA TRP A 240 3.02 -15.12 -7.42
C TRP A 240 3.16 -15.96 -6.14
N GLN A 241 4.32 -15.86 -5.50
CA GLN A 241 4.68 -16.66 -4.32
C GLN A 241 5.21 -15.83 -3.15
N GLU A 242 5.51 -14.56 -3.37
CA GLU A 242 6.04 -13.68 -2.33
C GLU A 242 4.91 -13.22 -1.39
N PRO A 243 5.09 -13.28 -0.06
CA PRO A 243 4.16 -12.68 0.89
C PRO A 243 3.95 -11.20 0.58
N GLY A 244 2.69 -10.75 0.65
CA GLY A 244 2.36 -9.35 0.33
C GLY A 244 2.27 -9.01 -1.15
N ALA A 245 2.63 -9.92 -2.07
CA ALA A 245 2.47 -9.69 -3.50
C ALA A 245 0.98 -9.62 -3.89
N TRP A 246 0.62 -8.63 -4.71
CA TRP A 246 -0.76 -8.38 -5.13
C TRP A 246 -0.89 -8.09 -6.62
N ILE A 247 -2.09 -8.34 -7.12
CA ILE A 247 -2.54 -8.02 -8.48
C ILE A 247 -3.88 -7.29 -8.33
N SER A 248 -4.10 -6.23 -9.10
CA SER A 248 -5.35 -5.46 -9.08
C SER A 248 -5.96 -5.32 -10.47
N TRP A 249 -7.29 -5.21 -10.49
CA TRP A 249 -8.10 -4.99 -11.68
C TRP A 249 -9.00 -3.78 -11.47
N GLU A 250 -9.09 -2.92 -12.48
CA GLU A 250 -10.12 -1.90 -12.53
C GLU A 250 -11.41 -2.50 -13.07
N ILE A 251 -12.52 -2.22 -12.40
CA ILE A 251 -13.83 -2.70 -12.80
C ILE A 251 -14.86 -1.57 -12.83
N ASP A 252 -15.64 -1.51 -13.90
CA ASP A 252 -16.77 -0.62 -13.99
C ASP A 252 -18.00 -1.25 -13.36
N VAL A 253 -18.49 -0.64 -12.28
CA VAL A 253 -19.73 -1.04 -11.61
C VAL A 253 -20.85 -0.07 -12.04
N PRO A 254 -21.87 -0.53 -12.77
CA PRO A 254 -22.85 0.37 -13.40
C PRO A 254 -23.77 1.08 -12.40
N GLU A 255 -24.00 0.51 -11.23
CA GLU A 255 -24.87 1.06 -10.20
C GLU A 255 -24.28 0.84 -8.80
N SER A 256 -24.52 1.78 -7.89
CA SER A 256 -24.15 1.60 -6.49
C SER A 256 -25.02 0.54 -5.81
N GLY A 257 -24.43 -0.35 -5.03
CA GLY A 257 -25.14 -1.41 -4.32
C GLY A 257 -24.21 -2.44 -3.69
N LEU A 258 -24.80 -3.49 -3.12
CA LEU A 258 -24.11 -4.67 -2.63
C LEU A 258 -24.15 -5.77 -3.70
N TYR A 259 -23.01 -6.33 -4.07
CA TYR A 259 -22.85 -7.37 -5.09
C TYR A 259 -22.30 -8.66 -4.47
#